data_82cba1c0d6eba4ac7202ca91905a65c8
#
_entry.id   82cba1c0d6eba4ac7202ca91905a65c8
#
_cell.length_a   1.000
_cell.length_b   1.000
_cell.length_c   1.000
_cell.angle_alpha   90.00
_cell.angle_beta   90.00
_cell.angle_gamma   90.00
#
_symmetry.space_group_name_H-M   'P 1'
#
loop_
_entity.id
_entity.type
_entity.pdbx_description
1 polymer ?
#
loop_
_entity_poly.entity_id
_entity_poly.type
_entity_poly.pdbx_seq_one_letter_code
_entity_poly.pdbx_strand_id
1 'polypeptide(L)'
;MAAPLVLAATVAGCSGDDSSEAAVTSSVTAAPTTVEAPQPPPPEPVAEPAPPASAGTRIPVGQSGTVVVPADAVMDIKAPAGWGDALTGLRCTVTDGSGRNEDLRSSDLKKREEIGGTEWVTLWTFSSPPAAEVSVACKDTGARLPAEGQREVLVAPRGVTPIPN
;
A
#
# COMPACT_ATOMS: atom_id res chain seq x y z
N MET A 1 7.39 19.60 41.75
CA MET A 1 7.86 18.44 42.52
C MET A 1 8.13 17.31 41.56
N ALA A 2 9.36 16.86 41.60
CA ALA A 2 9.98 15.96 40.64
C ALA A 2 9.64 14.50 40.89
N ALA A 3 9.68 13.68 39.85
CA ALA A 3 10.43 12.42 39.87
C ALA A 3 10.47 11.79 38.45
N PRO A 4 11.65 11.46 37.93
CA PRO A 4 11.81 10.64 36.74
C PRO A 4 11.92 9.17 37.10
N LEU A 5 11.27 8.31 36.36
CA LEU A 5 11.48 6.86 36.42
C LEU A 5 12.25 6.41 35.18
N VAL A 6 13.50 6.06 35.39
CA VAL A 6 14.37 5.41 34.41
C VAL A 6 14.19 3.90 34.56
N LEU A 7 13.82 3.22 33.48
CA LEU A 7 13.89 1.75 33.40
C LEU A 7 14.88 1.36 32.31
N ALA A 8 16.02 0.85 32.72
CA ALA A 8 16.98 0.20 31.84
C ALA A 8 16.65 -1.30 31.79
N ALA A 9 16.50 -1.85 30.59
CA ALA A 9 16.46 -3.29 30.36
C ALA A 9 17.59 -3.69 29.44
N THR A 10 18.58 -4.37 30.03
CA THR A 10 19.67 -5.07 29.37
C THR A 10 19.20 -6.46 28.97
N VAL A 11 19.38 -6.84 27.73
CA VAL A 11 19.24 -8.23 27.28
C VAL A 11 20.58 -8.71 26.76
N ALA A 12 21.10 -9.70 27.46
CA ALA A 12 22.34 -10.39 27.18
C ALA A 12 22.17 -11.39 26.02
N GLY A 13 23.23 -11.54 25.25
CA GLY A 13 23.34 -12.47 24.13
C GLY A 13 23.47 -13.94 24.57
N CYS A 14 23.18 -14.83 23.64
CA CYS A 14 23.66 -16.22 23.66
C CYS A 14 24.25 -16.54 22.29
N SER A 15 25.56 -16.65 22.30
CA SER A 15 26.36 -17.37 21.32
C SER A 15 26.18 -18.87 21.58
N GLY A 16 25.87 -19.63 20.55
CA GLY A 16 25.89 -21.07 20.57
C GLY A 16 26.65 -21.57 19.35
N ASP A 17 27.97 -21.76 19.55
CA ASP A 17 28.82 -22.63 18.73
C ASP A 17 28.52 -24.06 19.14
N ASP A 18 28.25 -24.92 18.20
CA ASP A 18 28.44 -26.35 18.40
C ASP A 18 28.85 -27.02 17.08
N SER A 19 30.15 -27.21 16.99
CA SER A 19 30.81 -28.08 16.03
C SER A 19 30.63 -29.52 16.48
N SER A 20 30.03 -30.36 15.69
CA SER A 20 30.16 -31.80 15.80
C SER A 20 30.44 -32.43 14.44
N GLU A 21 31.73 -32.63 14.26
CA GLU A 21 32.35 -33.52 13.29
C GLU A 21 32.09 -34.97 13.69
N ALA A 22 31.38 -35.70 12.87
CA ALA A 22 31.33 -37.15 12.91
C ALA A 22 31.48 -37.75 11.53
N ALA A 23 32.64 -38.18 11.24
CA ALA A 23 32.99 -39.04 10.14
C ALA A 23 32.30 -40.39 10.27
N VAL A 24 31.47 -40.77 9.30
CA VAL A 24 31.05 -42.17 9.11
C VAL A 24 31.29 -42.53 7.64
N THR A 25 32.31 -43.34 7.49
CA THR A 25 32.56 -44.17 6.32
C THR A 25 31.44 -45.21 6.16
N SER A 26 30.75 -45.23 5.05
CA SER A 26 29.93 -46.38 4.68
C SER A 26 29.76 -46.50 3.18
N SER A 27 30.43 -47.51 2.67
CA SER A 27 30.07 -48.45 1.60
C SER A 27 29.25 -48.00 0.43
N VAL A 28 29.92 -47.91 -0.68
CA VAL A 28 29.39 -47.86 -2.06
C VAL A 28 28.54 -49.09 -2.36
N THR A 29 27.25 -48.95 -2.51
CA THR A 29 26.39 -49.91 -3.21
C THR A 29 25.88 -49.21 -4.43
N ALA A 30 26.35 -49.61 -5.61
CA ALA A 30 25.88 -49.12 -6.89
C ALA A 30 24.44 -49.62 -7.15
N ALA A 31 23.49 -48.68 -7.12
CA ALA A 31 22.15 -48.91 -7.62
C ALA A 31 22.06 -48.43 -9.07
N PRO A 32 21.27 -49.09 -9.95
CA PRO A 32 21.18 -48.73 -11.34
C PRO A 32 20.59 -47.35 -11.54
N THR A 33 21.31 -46.51 -12.28
CA THR A 33 20.87 -45.17 -12.66
C THR A 33 19.71 -45.29 -13.64
N THR A 34 18.47 -45.15 -13.15
CA THR A 34 17.33 -44.85 -14.01
C THR A 34 17.51 -43.43 -14.50
N VAL A 35 17.80 -43.26 -15.76
CA VAL A 35 17.82 -41.96 -16.44
C VAL A 35 16.38 -41.49 -16.52
N GLU A 36 16.00 -40.65 -15.55
CA GLU A 36 14.75 -39.91 -15.56
C GLU A 36 14.83 -38.89 -16.70
N ALA A 37 13.90 -38.99 -17.65
CA ALA A 37 13.79 -38.03 -18.74
C ALA A 37 13.56 -36.61 -18.18
N PRO A 38 14.19 -35.57 -18.78
CA PRO A 38 13.99 -34.19 -18.29
C PRO A 38 12.52 -33.82 -18.30
N GLN A 39 11.97 -33.58 -17.11
CA GLN A 39 10.63 -33.10 -16.96
C GLN A 39 10.55 -31.67 -17.53
N PRO A 40 9.59 -31.37 -18.43
CA PRO A 40 9.46 -30.00 -18.93
C PRO A 40 9.24 -29.04 -17.77
N PRO A 41 9.85 -27.84 -17.83
CA PRO A 41 9.70 -26.85 -16.75
C PRO A 41 8.22 -26.56 -16.55
N PRO A 42 7.78 -26.35 -15.28
CA PRO A 42 6.42 -25.92 -14.98
C PRO A 42 6.12 -24.64 -15.78
N PRO A 43 4.90 -24.49 -16.32
CA PRO A 43 4.54 -23.24 -16.97
C PRO A 43 4.72 -22.09 -15.96
N GLU A 44 5.49 -21.08 -16.37
CA GLU A 44 5.64 -19.86 -15.60
C GLU A 44 4.24 -19.29 -15.33
N PRO A 45 3.95 -18.85 -14.07
CA PRO A 45 2.68 -18.21 -13.78
C PRO A 45 2.53 -17.02 -14.72
N VAL A 46 1.54 -17.09 -15.60
CA VAL A 46 1.15 -15.98 -16.46
C VAL A 46 0.75 -14.85 -15.51
N ALA A 47 1.57 -13.82 -15.43
CA ALA A 47 1.25 -12.64 -14.67
C ALA A 47 -0.10 -12.11 -15.17
N GLU A 48 -1.10 -12.13 -14.31
CA GLU A 48 -2.41 -11.55 -14.59
C GLU A 48 -2.18 -10.08 -14.95
N PRO A 49 -2.68 -9.60 -16.11
CA PRO A 49 -2.44 -8.24 -16.54
C PRO A 49 -2.92 -7.30 -15.44
N ALA A 50 -2.00 -6.47 -14.92
CA ALA A 50 -2.34 -5.46 -13.94
C ALA A 50 -3.51 -4.61 -14.47
N PRO A 51 -4.54 -4.33 -13.66
CA PRO A 51 -5.67 -3.51 -14.09
C PRO A 51 -5.15 -2.17 -14.63
N PRO A 52 -5.76 -1.63 -15.70
CA PRO A 52 -5.28 -0.41 -16.31
C PRO A 52 -5.18 0.70 -15.29
N ALA A 53 -4.00 1.31 -15.18
CA ALA A 53 -3.66 2.35 -14.20
C ALA A 53 -4.53 3.62 -14.28
N SER A 54 -5.47 3.67 -15.23
CA SER A 54 -6.36 4.81 -15.52
C SER A 54 -7.65 4.86 -14.70
N ALA A 55 -7.98 3.82 -13.96
CA ALA A 55 -9.30 3.71 -13.31
C ALA A 55 -9.34 4.20 -11.87
N GLY A 56 -8.37 4.86 -11.32
CA GLY A 56 -8.36 5.33 -9.92
C GLY A 56 -8.92 4.29 -8.91
N THR A 57 -8.48 4.31 -7.70
CA THR A 57 -8.94 3.40 -6.65
C THR A 57 -9.89 4.12 -5.69
N ARG A 58 -11.10 3.58 -5.49
CA ARG A 58 -12.04 4.07 -4.49
C ARG A 58 -11.80 3.39 -3.16
N ILE A 59 -11.66 4.17 -2.10
CA ILE A 59 -11.34 3.66 -0.76
C ILE A 59 -12.38 4.19 0.22
N PRO A 60 -13.14 3.32 0.90
CA PRO A 60 -14.09 3.73 1.92
C PRO A 60 -13.41 4.47 3.07
N VAL A 61 -14.00 5.57 3.52
CA VAL A 61 -13.53 6.31 4.70
C VAL A 61 -13.62 5.42 5.93
N GLY A 62 -12.54 5.33 6.68
CA GLY A 62 -12.39 4.42 7.83
C GLY A 62 -11.73 3.08 7.48
N GLN A 63 -11.47 2.82 6.20
CA GLN A 63 -10.73 1.65 5.74
C GLN A 63 -9.41 2.06 5.09
N SER A 64 -8.54 1.08 4.87
CA SER A 64 -7.33 1.22 4.07
C SER A 64 -7.48 0.46 2.75
N GLY A 65 -6.91 1.02 1.69
CA GLY A 65 -6.85 0.39 0.37
C GLY A 65 -5.45 0.45 -0.21
N THR A 66 -5.09 -0.54 -0.98
CA THR A 66 -3.82 -0.62 -1.68
C THR A 66 -3.93 0.06 -3.04
N VAL A 67 -2.94 0.87 -3.39
CA VAL A 67 -2.86 1.63 -4.63
C VAL A 67 -1.48 1.43 -5.25
N VAL A 68 -1.46 1.07 -6.53
CA VAL A 68 -0.21 1.03 -7.31
C VAL A 68 0.08 2.42 -7.86
N VAL A 69 1.26 2.94 -7.60
CA VAL A 69 1.72 4.23 -8.11
C VAL A 69 2.45 4.01 -9.43
N PRO A 70 1.94 4.53 -10.56
CA PRO A 70 2.63 4.43 -11.83
C PRO A 70 3.99 5.17 -11.79
N ALA A 71 4.91 4.78 -12.66
CA ALA A 71 6.18 5.46 -12.81
C ALA A 71 5.96 6.96 -13.10
N ASP A 72 6.71 7.81 -12.42
CA ASP A 72 6.70 9.28 -12.58
C ASP A 72 5.33 9.95 -12.35
N ALA A 73 4.38 9.25 -11.73
CA ALA A 73 3.06 9.78 -11.45
C ALA A 73 3.02 10.58 -10.14
N VAL A 74 2.31 11.70 -10.19
CA VAL A 74 1.78 12.37 -9.00
C VAL A 74 0.37 11.86 -8.79
N MET A 75 0.09 11.34 -7.60
CA MET A 75 -1.21 10.84 -7.24
C MET A 75 -2.04 11.91 -6.54
N ASP A 76 -3.31 11.99 -6.87
CA ASP A 76 -4.28 12.88 -6.24
C ASP A 76 -5.23 12.06 -5.35
N ILE A 77 -5.45 12.52 -4.11
CA ILE A 77 -6.51 12.02 -3.23
C ILE A 77 -7.67 13.01 -3.34
N LYS A 78 -8.80 12.53 -3.86
CA LYS A 78 -9.99 13.32 -4.12
C LYS A 78 -11.14 12.87 -3.24
N ALA A 79 -12.01 13.80 -2.88
CA ALA A 79 -13.24 13.53 -2.15
C ALA A 79 -14.44 14.19 -2.85
N PRO A 80 -15.68 13.70 -2.65
CA PRO A 80 -16.86 14.34 -3.17
C PRO A 80 -16.98 15.79 -2.68
N ALA A 81 -17.13 16.72 -3.62
CA ALA A 81 -17.25 18.16 -3.32
C ALA A 81 -18.50 18.45 -2.47
N GLY A 82 -19.53 17.63 -2.61
CA GLY A 82 -20.78 17.74 -1.83
C GLY A 82 -20.61 17.55 -0.31
N TRP A 83 -19.43 17.06 0.17
CA TRP A 83 -19.17 16.99 1.61
C TRP A 83 -18.88 18.37 2.23
N GLY A 84 -18.62 19.39 1.41
CA GLY A 84 -18.49 20.77 1.88
C GLY A 84 -17.51 20.94 3.04
N ASP A 85 -17.95 21.60 4.12
CA ASP A 85 -17.11 21.86 5.28
C ASP A 85 -16.70 20.62 6.08
N ALA A 86 -17.38 19.49 5.87
CA ALA A 86 -17.01 18.22 6.50
C ALA A 86 -15.62 17.72 6.06
N LEU A 87 -15.16 18.14 4.87
CA LEU A 87 -13.82 17.84 4.36
C LEU A 87 -12.70 18.32 5.31
N THR A 88 -12.95 19.36 6.09
CA THR A 88 -11.97 19.87 7.07
C THR A 88 -11.65 18.87 8.18
N GLY A 89 -12.56 17.92 8.44
CA GLY A 89 -12.40 16.83 9.40
C GLY A 89 -11.72 15.58 8.83
N LEU A 90 -11.56 15.50 7.52
CA LEU A 90 -10.94 14.33 6.89
C LEU A 90 -9.42 14.38 7.09
N ARG A 91 -8.84 13.23 7.40
CA ARG A 91 -7.39 13.04 7.53
C ARG A 91 -7.00 11.76 6.79
N CYS A 92 -6.03 11.90 5.88
CA CYS A 92 -5.51 10.77 5.13
C CYS A 92 -4.05 10.51 5.48
N THR A 93 -3.65 9.27 5.37
CA THR A 93 -2.26 8.80 5.46
C THR A 93 -1.97 7.92 4.25
N VAL A 94 -0.77 8.02 3.75
CA VAL A 94 -0.24 7.13 2.72
C VAL A 94 1.02 6.49 3.28
N THR A 95 1.09 5.18 3.22
CA THR A 95 2.20 4.41 3.81
C THR A 95 2.79 3.52 2.72
N ASP A 96 4.10 3.56 2.53
CA ASP A 96 4.81 2.71 1.58
C ASP A 96 4.91 1.25 2.07
N GLY A 97 5.42 0.37 1.22
CA GLY A 97 5.60 -1.05 1.55
C GLY A 97 6.57 -1.32 2.71
N SER A 98 7.35 -0.32 3.13
CA SER A 98 8.24 -0.39 4.30
C SER A 98 7.60 0.08 5.60
N GLY A 99 6.35 0.55 5.54
CA GLY A 99 5.63 1.12 6.68
C GLY A 99 5.94 2.59 6.96
N ARG A 100 6.63 3.27 6.06
CA ARG A 100 6.97 4.69 6.17
C ARG A 100 5.86 5.54 5.56
N ASN A 101 5.49 6.63 6.25
CA ASN A 101 4.51 7.57 5.74
C ASN A 101 5.10 8.41 4.61
N GLU A 102 4.32 8.55 3.53
CA GLU A 102 4.62 9.47 2.44
C GLU A 102 4.17 10.90 2.78
N ASP A 103 4.87 11.88 2.24
CA ASP A 103 4.53 13.29 2.42
C ASP A 103 3.30 13.67 1.59
N LEU A 104 2.21 13.97 2.28
CA LEU A 104 0.99 14.51 1.68
C LEU A 104 1.10 16.03 1.56
N ARG A 105 1.05 16.51 0.32
CA ARG A 105 0.96 17.95 0.07
C ARG A 105 -0.49 18.37 -0.06
N SER A 106 -0.88 19.38 0.70
CA SER A 106 -2.21 19.97 0.56
C SER A 106 -2.38 20.50 -0.88
N SER A 107 -3.49 20.15 -1.49
CA SER A 107 -3.85 20.66 -2.82
C SER A 107 -4.74 21.88 -2.69
N ASP A 108 -4.79 22.69 -3.75
CA ASP A 108 -5.78 23.76 -3.85
C ASP A 108 -7.18 23.15 -4.01
N LEU A 109 -8.00 23.29 -2.97
CA LEU A 109 -9.38 22.80 -2.94
C LEU A 109 -10.30 23.41 -4.01
N LYS A 110 -9.81 24.41 -4.77
CA LYS A 110 -10.56 25.01 -5.87
C LYS A 110 -10.58 24.14 -7.13
N LYS A 111 -9.64 23.19 -7.25
CA LYS A 111 -9.65 22.27 -8.40
C LYS A 111 -10.74 21.23 -8.22
N ARG A 112 -11.80 21.40 -8.99
CA ARG A 112 -12.94 20.49 -9.03
C ARG A 112 -13.00 19.78 -10.38
N GLU A 113 -13.44 18.53 -10.37
CA GLU A 113 -13.57 17.68 -11.55
C GLU A 113 -14.84 16.85 -11.41
N GLU A 114 -15.55 16.67 -12.51
CA GLU A 114 -16.70 15.76 -12.57
C GLU A 114 -16.22 14.39 -13.02
N ILE A 115 -16.47 13.36 -12.22
CA ILE A 115 -16.10 11.98 -12.50
C ILE A 115 -17.30 11.08 -12.19
N GLY A 116 -17.85 10.46 -13.23
CA GLY A 116 -19.00 9.57 -13.06
C GLY A 116 -20.25 10.25 -12.49
N GLY A 117 -20.54 11.49 -12.90
CA GLY A 117 -21.69 12.26 -12.41
C GLY A 117 -21.56 12.80 -10.99
N THR A 118 -20.39 12.66 -10.37
CA THR A 118 -20.07 13.21 -9.05
C THR A 118 -18.99 14.26 -9.20
N GLU A 119 -19.19 15.42 -8.56
CA GLU A 119 -18.16 16.46 -8.49
C GLU A 119 -17.15 16.11 -7.39
N TRP A 120 -15.88 16.03 -7.76
CA TRP A 120 -14.77 15.72 -6.88
C TRP A 120 -13.86 16.91 -6.68
N VAL A 121 -13.26 17.02 -5.51
CA VAL A 121 -12.24 18.02 -5.18
C VAL A 121 -10.97 17.34 -4.73
N THR A 122 -9.83 17.79 -5.25
CA THR A 122 -8.52 17.26 -4.84
C THR A 122 -8.12 17.85 -3.48
N LEU A 123 -7.90 16.99 -2.50
CA LEU A 123 -7.52 17.37 -1.14
C LEU A 123 -6.01 17.34 -0.93
N TRP A 124 -5.39 16.25 -1.34
CA TRP A 124 -3.95 16.03 -1.20
C TRP A 124 -3.36 15.42 -2.44
N THR A 125 -2.06 15.60 -2.53
CA THR A 125 -1.23 14.97 -3.56
C THR A 125 -0.03 14.32 -2.91
N PHE A 126 0.44 13.24 -3.50
CA PHE A 126 1.66 12.57 -3.11
C PHE A 126 2.37 11.98 -4.32
N SER A 127 3.65 11.71 -4.17
CA SER A 127 4.45 10.97 -5.14
C SER A 127 5.27 9.95 -4.38
N SER A 128 5.28 8.73 -4.84
CA SER A 128 6.08 7.64 -4.29
C SER A 128 7.06 7.17 -5.36
N PRO A 129 8.11 6.44 -5.02
CA PRO A 129 8.98 5.82 -6.01
C PRO A 129 8.17 5.05 -7.07
N PRO A 130 8.66 4.98 -8.32
CA PRO A 130 7.95 4.32 -9.41
C PRO A 130 7.60 2.87 -9.09
N ALA A 131 6.42 2.43 -9.53
CA ALA A 131 5.88 1.09 -9.32
C ALA A 131 5.78 0.65 -7.85
N ALA A 132 5.79 1.61 -6.92
CA ALA A 132 5.55 1.30 -5.52
C ALA A 132 4.07 1.01 -5.28
N GLU A 133 3.84 0.02 -4.45
CA GLU A 133 2.53 -0.25 -3.88
C GLU A 133 2.43 0.49 -2.55
N VAL A 134 1.40 1.31 -2.38
CA VAL A 134 1.18 2.09 -1.17
C VAL A 134 -0.17 1.77 -0.56
N SER A 135 -0.27 1.87 0.75
CA SER A 135 -1.53 1.79 1.48
C SER A 135 -2.05 3.19 1.77
N VAL A 136 -3.27 3.48 1.34
CA VAL A 136 -3.95 4.75 1.59
C VAL A 136 -5.09 4.53 2.56
N ALA A 137 -5.16 5.32 3.62
CA ALA A 137 -6.23 5.28 4.59
C ALA A 137 -6.72 6.71 4.90
N CYS A 138 -8.03 6.92 4.89
CA CYS A 138 -8.63 8.21 5.24
C CYS A 138 -9.63 8.02 6.39
N LYS A 139 -9.60 8.93 7.37
CA LYS A 139 -10.47 8.90 8.55
C LYS A 139 -11.19 10.24 8.70
N ASP A 140 -12.45 10.17 9.05
CA ASP A 140 -13.25 11.33 9.47
C ASP A 140 -13.09 11.52 10.99
N THR A 141 -12.19 12.41 11.39
CA THR A 141 -11.86 12.63 12.81
C THR A 141 -12.93 13.41 13.57
N GLY A 142 -13.83 14.06 12.83
CA GLY A 142 -14.90 14.88 13.41
C GLY A 142 -16.29 14.27 13.34
N ALA A 143 -16.43 13.08 12.74
CA ALA A 143 -17.71 12.44 12.44
C ALA A 143 -18.69 13.41 11.70
N ARG A 144 -18.14 14.22 10.79
CA ARG A 144 -18.88 15.29 10.10
C ARG A 144 -19.37 14.87 8.71
N LEU A 145 -18.84 13.77 8.18
CA LEU A 145 -19.26 13.29 6.87
C LEU A 145 -20.70 12.81 6.92
N PRO A 146 -21.47 13.01 5.83
CA PRO A 146 -22.84 12.50 5.75
C PRO A 146 -22.91 11.02 6.11
N ALA A 147 -23.89 10.64 6.91
CA ALA A 147 -24.10 9.23 7.28
C ALA A 147 -24.58 8.40 6.10
N GLU A 148 -25.27 9.02 5.16
CA GLU A 148 -25.83 8.41 3.96
C GLU A 148 -25.00 8.77 2.72
N GLY A 149 -25.01 7.88 1.73
CA GLY A 149 -24.30 8.06 0.45
C GLY A 149 -22.91 7.40 0.41
N GLN A 150 -22.21 7.64 -0.69
CA GLN A 150 -20.86 7.13 -0.89
C GLN A 150 -19.88 7.86 0.02
N ARG A 151 -19.33 7.14 1.00
CA ARG A 151 -18.30 7.64 1.90
C ARG A 151 -16.94 7.11 1.47
N GLU A 152 -16.55 7.47 0.25
CA GLU A 152 -15.31 7.01 -0.37
C GLU A 152 -14.46 8.18 -0.84
N VAL A 153 -13.16 8.03 -0.76
CA VAL A 153 -12.18 8.87 -1.44
C VAL A 153 -11.74 8.18 -2.72
N LEU A 154 -11.34 8.95 -3.70
CA LEU A 154 -10.79 8.47 -4.96
C LEU A 154 -9.31 8.80 -5.02
N VAL A 155 -8.47 7.79 -5.24
CA VAL A 155 -7.03 7.95 -5.47
C VAL A 155 -6.74 7.66 -6.93
N ALA A 156 -6.22 8.66 -7.65
CA ALA A 156 -5.97 8.54 -9.07
C ALA A 156 -4.70 9.30 -9.49
N PRO A 157 -4.02 8.88 -10.56
CA PRO A 157 -2.93 9.66 -11.14
C PRO A 157 -3.43 11.02 -11.61
N ARG A 158 -2.64 12.07 -11.37
CA ARG A 158 -2.95 13.42 -11.80
C ARG A 158 -3.05 13.52 -13.33
N GLY A 159 -4.08 14.19 -13.81
CA GLY A 159 -4.29 14.41 -15.25
C GLY A 159 -4.91 13.21 -15.99
N VAL A 160 -5.19 12.13 -15.28
CA VAL A 160 -5.95 10.99 -15.81
C VAL A 160 -7.38 11.09 -15.30
N THR A 161 -8.35 11.16 -16.23
CA THR A 161 -9.76 11.09 -15.87
C THR A 161 -10.14 9.63 -15.72
N PRO A 162 -10.52 9.16 -14.53
CA PRO A 162 -10.96 7.79 -14.33
C PRO A 162 -12.20 7.49 -15.18
N ILE A 163 -12.20 6.37 -15.88
CA ILE A 163 -13.36 5.90 -16.62
C ILE A 163 -14.37 5.39 -15.59
N PRO A 164 -15.64 5.86 -15.60
CA PRO A 164 -16.66 5.31 -14.72
C PRO A 164 -16.89 3.84 -15.06
N ASN A 165 -16.89 2.99 -14.03
CA ASN A 165 -17.29 1.59 -14.14
C ASN A 165 -18.80 1.47 -14.20
#